data_0ed6c4b09e20f224358808f025a8333e
#
_entry.id   0ed6c4b09e20f224358808f025a8333e
#
_cell.length_a   1.000
_cell.length_b   1.000
_cell.length_c   1.000
_cell.angle_alpha   90.00
_cell.angle_beta   90.00
_cell.angle_gamma   90.00
#
_symmetry.space_group_name_H-M   'P 1'
#
loop_
_entity.id
_entity.type
_entity.pdbx_description
1 polymer ?
#
loop_
_entity_poly.entity_id
_entity_poly.type
_entity_poly.pdbx_seq_one_letter_code
_entity_poly.pdbx_strand_id
1 'polypeptide(L)'
;MDKSPAQRQSEHQVLMHIQELVAEEHRLLGQGALEAADHERLTKMQVELDQCWDLLRQRRALRETGGDPERAEIRPLGVVEKYVG
;
A
#
# COMPACT_ATOMS: atom_id res chain seq x y z
N MET A 1 -14.65 -3.23 20.26
CA MET A 1 -14.64 -3.11 19.71
C MET A 1 -14.04 -2.74 19.02
N ASP A 2 -13.45 -2.57 19.10
CA ASP A 2 -13.11 -2.05 18.33
C ASP A 2 -11.85 -2.16 17.83
N LYS A 3 -11.54 -2.60 16.75
CA LYS A 3 -10.30 -2.56 16.04
C LYS A 3 -9.96 -1.15 15.70
N SER A 4 -8.68 -0.84 15.62
CA SER A 4 -8.28 0.49 15.20
C SER A 4 -8.66 0.68 13.73
N PRO A 5 -8.78 1.92 13.29
CA PRO A 5 -9.10 2.15 11.87
C PRO A 5 -8.10 1.50 10.93
N ALA A 6 -6.82 1.46 11.31
CA ALA A 6 -5.80 0.86 10.45
C ALA A 6 -6.03 -0.63 10.26
N GLN A 7 -6.56 -1.30 11.28
CA GLN A 7 -6.82 -2.72 11.20
C GLN A 7 -8.12 -3.03 10.49
N ARG A 8 -9.01 -2.04 10.41
CA ARG A 8 -10.34 -2.24 9.86
C ARG A 8 -10.53 -1.61 8.50
N GLN A 9 -9.45 -1.23 7.86
CA GLN A 9 -9.55 -0.64 6.54
C GLN A 9 -10.22 -1.60 5.58
N SER A 10 -11.28 -1.13 4.94
CA SER A 10 -11.96 -1.92 3.94
C SER A 10 -11.14 -1.93 2.67
N GLU A 11 -11.47 -2.86 1.79
CA GLU A 11 -10.84 -2.94 0.48
C GLU A 11 -11.01 -1.63 -0.27
N HIS A 12 -12.19 -1.01 -0.15
CA HIS A 12 -12.46 0.25 -0.80
C HIS A 12 -11.54 1.36 -0.29
N GLN A 13 -11.33 1.41 1.02
CA GLN A 13 -10.46 2.42 1.61
C GLN A 13 -9.02 2.25 1.16
N VAL A 14 -8.55 1.01 1.08
CA VAL A 14 -7.21 0.74 0.61
C VAL A 14 -7.05 1.16 -0.84
N LEU A 15 -8.04 0.86 -1.68
CA LEU A 15 -7.99 1.26 -3.08
C LEU A 15 -7.99 2.77 -3.24
N MET A 16 -8.77 3.48 -2.42
CA MET A 16 -8.77 4.93 -2.47
C MET A 16 -7.42 5.50 -2.07
N HIS A 17 -6.81 4.90 -1.07
CA HIS A 17 -5.48 5.35 -0.65
C HIS A 17 -4.45 5.13 -1.74
N ILE A 18 -4.54 3.98 -2.42
CA ILE A 18 -3.65 3.70 -3.56
C ILE A 18 -3.83 4.76 -4.64
N GLN A 19 -5.07 5.13 -4.94
CA GLN A 19 -5.33 6.13 -5.95
C GLN A 19 -4.71 7.48 -5.58
N GLU A 20 -4.79 7.83 -4.31
CA GLU A 20 -4.18 9.07 -3.84
C GLU A 20 -2.67 9.04 -3.98
N LEU A 21 -2.06 7.91 -3.64
CA LEU A 21 -0.62 7.77 -3.77
C LEU A 21 -0.16 7.82 -5.21
N VAL A 22 -0.91 7.18 -6.09
CA VAL A 22 -0.58 7.18 -7.53
C VAL A 22 -0.70 8.59 -8.09
N ALA A 23 -1.75 9.33 -7.69
CA ALA A 23 -1.91 10.69 -8.15
C ALA A 23 -0.77 11.58 -7.69
N GLU A 24 -0.33 11.40 -6.45
CA GLU A 24 0.78 12.17 -5.92
C GLU A 24 2.07 11.82 -6.65
N GLU A 25 2.27 10.54 -6.94
CA GLU A 25 3.45 10.10 -7.67
C GLU A 25 3.50 10.74 -9.05
N HIS A 26 2.37 10.73 -9.75
CA HIS A 26 2.30 11.34 -11.07
C HIS A 26 2.58 12.82 -11.02
N ARG A 27 2.08 13.49 -9.97
CA ARG A 27 2.31 14.92 -9.82
C ARG A 27 3.79 15.22 -9.63
N LEU A 28 4.46 14.43 -8.80
CA LEU A 28 5.89 14.62 -8.57
C LEU A 28 6.70 14.33 -9.83
N LEU A 29 6.37 13.25 -10.52
CA LEU A 29 7.09 12.89 -11.72
C LEU A 29 6.90 13.89 -12.85
N GLY A 30 5.79 14.63 -12.81
CA GLY A 30 5.52 15.64 -13.83
C GLY A 30 6.20 16.98 -13.59
N GLN A 31 6.96 17.11 -12.52
CA GLN A 31 7.58 18.39 -12.19
C GLN A 31 8.83 18.70 -13.01
N GLY A 32 9.37 17.77 -13.71
CA GLY A 32 10.60 17.97 -14.44
C GLY A 32 11.81 17.67 -13.58
N ALA A 33 12.39 18.67 -12.93
CA ALA A 33 13.55 18.44 -12.07
C ALA A 33 13.08 18.10 -10.67
N LEU A 34 13.56 16.98 -10.13
CA LEU A 34 13.24 16.57 -8.78
C LEU A 34 14.41 16.83 -7.85
N GLU A 35 14.11 17.30 -6.67
CA GLU A 35 15.13 17.51 -5.65
C GLU A 35 15.27 16.26 -4.79
N ALA A 36 16.32 16.26 -3.96
CA ALA A 36 16.59 15.09 -3.13
C ALA A 36 15.38 14.72 -2.25
N ALA A 37 14.70 15.73 -1.71
CA ALA A 37 13.53 15.47 -0.87
C ALA A 37 12.40 14.84 -1.67
N ASP A 38 12.26 15.22 -2.94
CA ASP A 38 11.24 14.64 -3.80
C ASP A 38 11.52 13.17 -4.11
N HIS A 39 12.80 12.85 -4.34
CA HIS A 39 13.19 11.47 -4.58
C HIS A 39 12.92 10.60 -3.36
N GLU A 40 13.21 11.12 -2.18
CA GLU A 40 12.96 10.41 -0.94
C GLU A 40 11.47 10.17 -0.76
N ARG A 41 10.67 11.19 -1.07
CA ARG A 41 9.22 11.07 -0.95
C ARG A 41 8.67 10.04 -1.92
N LEU A 42 9.19 10.03 -3.16
CA LEU A 42 8.77 9.04 -4.14
C LEU A 42 9.08 7.63 -3.67
N THR A 43 10.28 7.44 -3.12
CA THR A 43 10.66 6.12 -2.61
C THR A 43 9.69 5.66 -1.52
N LYS A 44 9.36 6.55 -0.60
CA LYS A 44 8.43 6.21 0.47
C LYS A 44 7.05 5.89 -0.05
N MET A 45 6.59 6.63 -1.05
CA MET A 45 5.28 6.36 -1.64
C MET A 45 5.25 5.02 -2.36
N GLN A 46 6.34 4.67 -3.03
CA GLN A 46 6.42 3.39 -3.72
C GLN A 46 6.39 2.22 -2.73
N VAL A 47 7.08 2.39 -1.60
CA VAL A 47 7.05 1.39 -0.54
C VAL A 47 5.62 1.23 -0.01
N GLU A 48 4.97 2.35 0.24
CA GLU A 48 3.61 2.32 0.77
C GLU A 48 2.64 1.68 -0.24
N LEU A 49 2.82 1.98 -1.52
CA LEU A 49 2.01 1.36 -2.56
C LEU A 49 2.20 -0.16 -2.56
N ASP A 50 3.44 -0.62 -2.45
CA ASP A 50 3.71 -2.05 -2.42
C ASP A 50 3.05 -2.71 -1.22
N GLN A 51 3.07 -2.04 -0.08
CA GLN A 51 2.42 -2.56 1.12
C GLN A 51 0.91 -2.63 0.96
N CYS A 52 0.32 -1.64 0.31
CA CYS A 52 -1.12 -1.63 0.07
C CYS A 52 -1.52 -2.74 -0.88
N TRP A 53 -0.77 -2.93 -1.95
CA TRP A 53 -1.06 -4.02 -2.90
C TRP A 53 -0.89 -5.38 -2.24
N ASP A 54 0.13 -5.51 -1.38
CA ASP A 54 0.33 -6.75 -0.65
C ASP A 54 -0.85 -7.04 0.26
N LEU A 55 -1.36 -6.01 0.93
CA LEU A 55 -2.52 -6.17 1.79
C LEU A 55 -3.73 -6.69 1.03
N LEU A 56 -3.97 -6.12 -0.15
CA LEU A 56 -5.08 -6.56 -0.98
C LEU A 56 -4.90 -7.99 -1.44
N ARG A 57 -3.67 -8.37 -1.79
CA ARG A 57 -3.40 -9.76 -2.17
C ARG A 57 -3.65 -10.71 -1.02
N GLN A 58 -3.27 -10.32 0.20
CA GLN A 58 -3.54 -11.15 1.36
C GLN A 58 -5.04 -11.33 1.58
N ARG A 59 -5.79 -10.26 1.46
CA ARG A 59 -7.24 -10.32 1.63
C ARG A 59 -7.88 -11.24 0.61
N ARG A 60 -7.42 -11.14 -0.62
CA ARG A 60 -7.94 -11.97 -1.69
C ARG A 60 -7.62 -13.44 -1.43
N ALA A 61 -6.38 -13.73 -1.03
CA ALA A 61 -5.99 -15.11 -0.75
C ALA A 61 -6.80 -15.69 0.39
N LEU A 62 -7.03 -14.91 1.42
CA LEU A 62 -7.82 -15.38 2.55
C LEU A 62 -9.26 -15.68 2.15
N ARG A 63 -9.86 -14.83 1.32
CA ARG A 63 -11.21 -15.09 0.84
C ARG A 63 -11.29 -16.36 0.01
N GLU A 64 -10.28 -16.59 -0.82
CA GLU A 64 -10.29 -17.76 -1.69
C GLU A 64 -10.11 -19.06 -0.93
N THR A 65 -9.46 -19.02 0.22
CA THR A 65 -9.24 -20.20 1.04
C THR A 65 -10.27 -20.35 2.16
N GLY A 66 -11.27 -19.47 2.18
CA GLY A 66 -12.29 -19.52 3.23
C GLY A 66 -11.86 -18.84 4.52
N GLY A 67 -10.75 -18.15 4.52
CA GLY A 67 -10.31 -17.43 5.71
C GLY A 67 -10.98 -16.08 5.84
N ASP A 68 -10.59 -15.37 6.89
CA ASP A 68 -11.15 -14.07 7.20
C ASP A 68 -10.25 -12.98 6.59
N PRO A 69 -10.75 -12.23 5.59
CA PRO A 69 -9.92 -11.19 4.96
C PRO A 69 -9.44 -10.13 5.93
N GLU A 70 -10.13 -9.95 7.04
CA GLU A 70 -9.71 -8.96 8.03
C GLU A 70 -8.47 -9.36 8.78
N ARG A 71 -8.02 -10.59 8.62
CA ARG A 71 -6.76 -11.03 9.22
C ARG A 71 -5.55 -10.58 8.42
N ALA A 72 -5.76 -10.01 7.24
CA ALA A 72 -4.66 -9.49 6.46
C ALA A 72 -4.04 -8.30 7.17
N GLU A 73 -2.71 -8.19 7.11
CA GLU A 73 -1.99 -7.15 7.82
C GLU A 73 -0.95 -6.51 6.91
N ILE A 74 -0.67 -5.24 7.18
CA ILE A 74 0.43 -4.56 6.52
C ILE A 74 1.74 -5.23 6.94
N ARG A 75 2.51 -5.66 5.96
CA ARG A 75 3.75 -6.36 6.23
C ARG A 75 4.92 -5.40 6.25
N PRO A 76 5.98 -5.74 7.00
CA PRO A 76 7.19 -4.92 6.98
C PRO A 76 7.81 -4.84 5.61
N LEU A 77 8.51 -3.75 5.36
CA LEU A 77 9.11 -3.48 4.07
C LEU A 77 9.97 -4.65 3.56
N GLY A 78 10.79 -5.23 4.43
CA GLY A 78 11.68 -6.30 4.02
C GLY A 78 10.96 -7.52 3.46
N VAL A 79 9.76 -7.80 3.99
CA VAL A 79 8.96 -8.92 3.52
C VAL A 79 8.34 -8.61 2.16
N VAL A 80 7.82 -7.40 2.01
CA VAL A 80 7.17 -6.99 0.76
C VAL A 80 8.17 -6.93 -0.37
N GLU A 81 9.35 -6.42 -0.13
CA GLU A 81 10.36 -6.29 -1.16
C GLU A 81 10.85 -7.62 -1.68
N LYS A 82 10.75 -8.66 -0.88
CA LYS A 82 11.15 -9.98 -1.34
C LYS A 82 10.25 -10.50 -2.46
N TYR A 83 9.02 -10.08 -2.49
CA TYR A 83 8.11 -10.47 -3.55
C TYR A 83 8.35 -9.69 -4.82
N VAL A 84 8.86 -8.49 -4.67
CA VAL A 84 9.10 -7.62 -5.83
C VAL A 84 10.44 -7.91 -6.47
N GLY A 85 11.41 -8.28 -5.66
CA GLY A 85 12.78 -8.51 -6.08
C GLY A 85 13.01 -9.75 -6.92
#